data_2822071888045ff72251dad0fafcd730
#
_entry.id   2822071888045ff72251dad0fafcd730
#
_cell.length_a   1.000
_cell.length_b   1.000
_cell.length_c   1.000
_cell.angle_alpha   90.00
_cell.angle_beta   90.00
_cell.angle_gamma   90.00
#
_symmetry.space_group_name_H-M   'P 1'
#
loop_
_entity.id
_entity.type
_entity.pdbx_description
1 polymer ?
#
loop_
_entity_poly.entity_id
_entity_poly.type
_entity_poly.pdbx_seq_one_letter_code
_entity_poly.pdbx_strand_id
1 'polypeptide(L)'
;RDRSVSRGLGDVYKRQGEQENGTNDQDGSRFSVDFDALRQINPDVVAWIRFDEPAVINYPVVQGSDNSEYLSKTFKGYDNTVGTIFVNAYNHADFNDRNTIIYGHYMYNGTMFNELEQYHEKSFWEKYPSFYIYTPDGNVATYQIYSVGVVKDTSEGYTYQFADDAAFASFLEATKASSLYDTGVEVGNDSQIVTLSTCTREGNDDRTIVHGVRVNVQPAGE
;
A
#
# COMPACT_ATOMS: atom_id res chain seq x y z
N ARG A 1 2.01 -21.66 8.95
CA ARG A 1 0.72 -21.45 9.64
C ARG A 1 0.82 -20.25 10.56
N ASP A 2 0.77 -19.05 10.01
CA ASP A 2 0.45 -17.91 10.85
C ASP A 2 -0.42 -16.91 10.07
N ARG A 3 -1.72 -17.17 10.08
CA ARG A 3 -2.78 -16.22 9.74
C ARG A 3 -3.09 -15.32 10.95
N SER A 4 -2.11 -15.13 11.85
CA SER A 4 -2.37 -14.58 13.18
C SER A 4 -2.61 -13.08 13.21
N VAL A 5 -2.16 -12.31 12.21
CA VAL A 5 -2.42 -10.87 12.19
C VAL A 5 -3.86 -10.57 11.81
N SER A 6 -4.44 -11.33 10.88
CA SER A 6 -5.83 -11.15 10.47
C SER A 6 -6.85 -11.71 11.47
N ARG A 7 -6.51 -12.77 12.24
CA ARG A 7 -7.42 -13.37 13.22
C ARG A 7 -7.60 -12.54 14.49
N GLY A 8 -6.64 -11.69 14.85
CA GLY A 8 -6.74 -10.82 16.01
C GLY A 8 -7.33 -9.44 15.75
N LEU A 9 -7.55 -9.11 14.46
CA LEU A 9 -8.10 -7.81 14.02
C LEU A 9 -9.43 -7.99 13.26
N GLY A 10 -10.01 -9.20 13.24
CA GLY A 10 -11.19 -9.51 12.44
C GLY A 10 -12.44 -8.70 12.78
N ASP A 11 -12.50 -8.12 13.99
CA ASP A 11 -13.65 -7.31 14.43
C ASP A 11 -13.51 -5.82 14.09
N VAL A 12 -12.34 -5.37 13.62
CA VAL A 12 -12.06 -3.95 13.32
C VAL A 12 -12.29 -3.58 11.87
N TYR A 13 -12.59 -4.54 11.01
CA TYR A 13 -13.01 -4.28 9.62
C TYR A 13 -14.26 -5.07 9.28
N LYS A 14 -15.10 -4.50 8.44
CA LYS A 14 -16.35 -5.11 7.98
C LYS A 14 -16.53 -4.91 6.49
N ARG A 15 -16.99 -5.98 5.80
CA ARG A 15 -17.63 -5.85 4.48
C ARG A 15 -19.13 -5.77 4.68
N GLN A 16 -19.78 -4.75 4.14
CA GLN A 16 -21.25 -4.72 4.10
C GLN A 16 -21.74 -5.65 2.99
N GLY A 17 -22.60 -6.59 3.36
CA GLY A 17 -23.32 -7.46 2.40
C GLY A 17 -22.61 -8.73 2.00
N GLU A 18 -22.10 -9.52 2.97
CA GLU A 18 -21.89 -10.96 2.75
C GLU A 18 -23.23 -11.67 2.57
N GLN A 19 -23.87 -11.43 1.43
CA GLN A 19 -24.83 -12.35 0.84
C GLN A 19 -24.31 -12.74 -0.54
N GLU A 20 -24.21 -14.03 -0.73
CA GLU A 20 -23.78 -14.74 -1.93
C GLU A 20 -24.35 -14.14 -3.22
N ASN A 21 -23.67 -13.19 -3.81
CA ASN A 21 -23.74 -12.91 -5.26
C ASN A 21 -22.56 -12.01 -5.60
N GLY A 22 -21.66 -12.49 -6.44
CA GLY A 22 -20.42 -11.85 -6.84
C GLY A 22 -20.60 -10.47 -7.46
N THR A 23 -20.91 -9.48 -6.65
CA THR A 23 -20.83 -8.07 -7.01
C THR A 23 -19.45 -7.58 -6.63
N ASN A 24 -18.64 -7.34 -7.63
CA ASN A 24 -17.34 -6.70 -7.54
C ASN A 24 -17.46 -5.39 -6.76
N ASP A 25 -16.80 -5.29 -5.61
CA ASP A 25 -16.57 -4.04 -4.89
C ASP A 25 -15.44 -3.28 -5.62
N GLN A 26 -15.77 -2.73 -6.79
CA GLN A 26 -14.80 -2.12 -7.71
C GLN A 26 -14.15 -0.84 -7.16
N ASP A 27 -14.72 -0.26 -6.10
CA ASP A 27 -14.27 1.00 -5.53
C ASP A 27 -13.91 0.92 -4.03
N GLY A 28 -14.00 -0.26 -3.43
CA GLY A 28 -13.66 -0.47 -2.03
C GLY A 28 -14.67 0.11 -1.03
N SER A 29 -15.78 0.71 -1.47
CA SER A 29 -16.70 1.46 -0.60
C SER A 29 -17.44 0.59 0.41
N ARG A 30 -17.66 -0.70 0.08
CA ARG A 30 -18.37 -1.65 0.95
C ARG A 30 -17.54 -2.16 2.13
N PHE A 31 -16.26 -1.87 2.14
CA PHE A 31 -15.35 -2.22 3.21
C PHE A 31 -15.20 -1.03 4.17
N SER A 32 -15.23 -1.27 5.45
CA SER A 32 -15.02 -0.22 6.45
C SER A 32 -14.05 -0.66 7.54
N VAL A 33 -13.37 0.29 8.15
CA VAL A 33 -12.36 0.09 9.18
C VAL A 33 -12.72 0.88 10.42
N ASP A 34 -12.73 0.23 11.58
CA ASP A 34 -12.87 0.88 12.89
C ASP A 34 -11.50 1.39 13.36
N PHE A 35 -11.16 2.61 12.97
CA PHE A 35 -9.90 3.24 13.37
C PHE A 35 -9.83 3.59 14.86
N ASP A 36 -10.96 3.82 15.52
CA ASP A 36 -10.97 4.09 16.96
C ASP A 36 -10.54 2.83 17.73
N ALA A 37 -11.04 1.66 17.34
CA ALA A 37 -10.61 0.38 17.91
C ALA A 37 -9.14 0.09 17.62
N LEU A 38 -8.68 0.36 16.38
CA LEU A 38 -7.26 0.20 16.01
C LEU A 38 -6.33 1.11 16.82
N ARG A 39 -6.71 2.36 17.04
CA ARG A 39 -5.93 3.33 17.82
C ARG A 39 -5.80 2.95 19.30
N GLN A 40 -6.76 2.25 19.84
CA GLN A 40 -6.65 1.71 21.20
C GLN A 40 -5.60 0.60 21.31
N ILE A 41 -5.34 -0.12 20.22
CA ILE A 41 -4.29 -1.16 20.15
C ILE A 41 -2.94 -0.51 19.83
N ASN A 42 -2.91 0.38 18.84
CA ASN A 42 -1.71 1.09 18.41
C ASN A 42 -2.04 2.50 17.91
N PRO A 43 -1.69 3.57 18.66
CA PRO A 43 -1.98 4.94 18.26
C PRO A 43 -1.23 5.40 16.99
N ASP A 44 -0.22 4.67 16.54
CA ASP A 44 0.54 4.98 15.32
C ASP A 44 -0.18 4.59 14.03
N VAL A 45 -1.37 3.99 14.11
CA VAL A 45 -2.17 3.63 12.94
C VAL A 45 -2.59 4.87 12.16
N VAL A 46 -2.30 4.89 10.86
CA VAL A 46 -2.60 6.02 9.97
C VAL A 46 -3.49 5.64 8.80
N ALA A 47 -3.59 4.34 8.48
CA ALA A 47 -4.38 3.86 7.35
C ALA A 47 -4.64 2.35 7.45
N TRP A 48 -5.38 1.86 6.47
CA TRP A 48 -5.54 0.44 6.17
C TRP A 48 -5.36 0.25 4.66
N ILE A 49 -4.55 -0.73 4.26
CA ILE A 49 -4.35 -1.05 2.84
C ILE A 49 -5.07 -2.35 2.49
N ARG A 50 -5.77 -2.35 1.35
CA ARG A 50 -6.46 -3.52 0.84
C ARG A 50 -6.31 -3.64 -0.67
N PHE A 51 -6.07 -4.86 -1.11
CA PHE A 51 -6.19 -5.29 -2.51
C PHE A 51 -7.41 -6.19 -2.66
N ASP A 52 -7.96 -6.26 -3.87
CA ASP A 52 -8.99 -7.24 -4.20
C ASP A 52 -8.41 -8.65 -4.23
N GLU A 53 -9.24 -9.66 -3.95
CA GLU A 53 -8.84 -11.04 -4.15
C GLU A 53 -8.45 -11.29 -5.63
N PRO A 54 -7.45 -12.14 -5.90
CA PRO A 54 -6.85 -13.11 -4.97
C PRO A 54 -5.68 -12.60 -4.14
N ALA A 55 -5.27 -11.34 -4.27
CA ALA A 55 -4.22 -10.80 -3.42
C ALA A 55 -4.68 -10.77 -1.95
N VAL A 56 -3.82 -11.23 -1.05
CA VAL A 56 -4.14 -11.32 0.38
C VAL A 56 -3.68 -10.11 1.18
N ILE A 57 -3.33 -9.01 0.52
CA ILE A 57 -2.91 -7.76 1.16
C ILE A 57 -4.16 -7.08 1.74
N ASN A 58 -4.26 -7.09 3.06
CA ASN A 58 -5.36 -6.55 3.83
C ASN A 58 -4.89 -6.29 5.26
N TYR A 59 -4.25 -5.13 5.50
CA TYR A 59 -3.48 -4.86 6.70
C TYR A 59 -3.65 -3.42 7.21
N PRO A 60 -3.54 -3.23 8.55
CA PRO A 60 -3.32 -1.90 9.10
C PRO A 60 -1.97 -1.34 8.65
N VAL A 61 -1.92 -0.03 8.51
CA VAL A 61 -0.72 0.72 8.16
C VAL A 61 -0.40 1.69 9.29
N VAL A 62 0.83 1.66 9.76
CA VAL A 62 1.32 2.53 10.83
C VAL A 62 2.35 3.53 10.31
N GLN A 63 2.64 4.55 11.11
CA GLN A 63 3.78 5.43 10.89
C GLN A 63 4.57 5.57 12.19
N GLY A 64 5.82 5.12 12.17
CA GLY A 64 6.72 5.22 13.30
C GLY A 64 7.48 6.54 13.36
N SER A 65 8.38 6.65 14.34
CA SER A 65 9.28 7.79 14.51
C SER A 65 10.44 7.79 13.50
N ASP A 66 10.76 6.62 12.96
CA ASP A 66 11.77 6.41 11.92
C ASP A 66 11.37 5.21 11.03
N ASN A 67 12.17 4.94 10.00
CA ASN A 67 11.90 3.85 9.04
C ASN A 67 12.44 2.48 9.49
N SER A 68 12.92 2.34 10.70
CA SER A 68 13.42 1.08 11.25
C SER A 68 12.49 0.44 12.29
N GLU A 69 11.68 1.24 12.98
CA GLU A 69 10.86 0.80 14.10
C GLU A 69 9.96 -0.39 13.75
N TYR A 70 9.19 -0.27 12.67
CA TYR A 70 8.22 -1.30 12.28
C TYR A 70 8.78 -2.37 11.34
N LEU A 71 10.07 -2.35 11.06
CA LEU A 71 10.72 -3.48 10.39
C LEU A 71 10.72 -4.75 11.25
N SER A 72 10.72 -4.61 12.57
CA SER A 72 10.78 -5.72 13.52
C SER A 72 9.79 -5.61 14.68
N LYS A 73 8.72 -4.81 14.52
CA LYS A 73 7.70 -4.61 15.53
C LYS A 73 6.31 -4.87 14.92
N THR A 74 5.54 -5.75 15.55
CA THR A 74 4.17 -6.04 15.13
C THR A 74 3.23 -4.89 15.45
N PHE A 75 2.04 -4.91 14.85
CA PHE A 75 0.99 -3.93 15.14
C PHE A 75 0.63 -3.86 16.63
N LYS A 76 0.70 -4.97 17.35
CA LYS A 76 0.47 -5.04 18.80
C LYS A 76 1.69 -4.65 19.65
N GLY A 77 2.79 -4.26 19.03
CA GLY A 77 3.98 -3.78 19.71
C GLY A 77 4.98 -4.86 20.15
N TYR A 78 4.82 -6.11 19.70
CA TYR A 78 5.76 -7.19 20.00
C TYR A 78 6.91 -7.21 18.99
N ASP A 79 8.11 -7.55 19.45
CA ASP A 79 9.26 -7.80 18.57
C ASP A 79 9.02 -9.04 17.72
N ASN A 80 9.06 -8.86 16.40
CA ASN A 80 8.90 -9.94 15.44
C ASN A 80 9.41 -9.51 14.06
N THR A 81 10.13 -10.39 13.39
CA THR A 81 10.70 -10.16 12.06
C THR A 81 9.68 -9.95 10.94
N VAL A 82 8.39 -10.27 11.18
CA VAL A 82 7.29 -9.96 10.25
C VAL A 82 7.07 -8.45 10.15
N GLY A 83 7.30 -7.70 11.23
CA GLY A 83 7.06 -6.27 11.28
C GLY A 83 5.60 -5.88 11.07
N THR A 84 5.39 -4.66 10.63
CA THR A 84 4.08 -4.09 10.26
C THR A 84 4.26 -3.29 8.98
N ILE A 85 3.22 -3.21 8.16
CA ILE A 85 3.19 -2.31 7.00
C ILE A 85 3.24 -0.88 7.51
N PHE A 86 4.18 -0.06 7.01
CA PHE A 86 4.37 1.29 7.53
C PHE A 86 4.61 2.34 6.44
N VAL A 87 4.16 3.56 6.71
CA VAL A 87 4.44 4.74 5.90
C VAL A 87 5.84 5.26 6.23
N ASN A 88 6.56 5.71 5.20
CA ASN A 88 7.81 6.45 5.37
C ASN A 88 7.65 7.54 6.45
N ALA A 89 8.50 7.50 7.47
CA ALA A 89 8.40 8.38 8.64
C ALA A 89 8.47 9.88 8.31
N TYR A 90 9.00 10.22 7.14
CA TYR A 90 9.18 11.61 6.67
C TYR A 90 8.07 12.10 5.75
N ASN A 91 7.12 11.25 5.40
CA ASN A 91 5.88 11.65 4.72
C ASN A 91 4.86 12.20 5.73
N HIS A 92 3.92 13.01 5.24
CA HIS A 92 2.72 13.32 6.01
C HIS A 92 1.79 12.09 6.05
N ALA A 93 1.10 11.92 7.18
CA ALA A 93 0.25 10.76 7.41
C ALA A 93 -1.10 10.79 6.65
N ASP A 94 -1.41 11.90 5.99
CA ASP A 94 -2.70 12.15 5.32
C ASP A 94 -2.74 11.70 3.84
N PHE A 95 -1.66 11.16 3.31
CA PHE A 95 -1.53 10.72 1.92
C PHE A 95 -1.70 11.85 0.87
N ASN A 96 -1.52 13.11 1.26
CA ASN A 96 -1.62 14.26 0.37
C ASN A 96 -0.27 14.73 -0.18
N ASP A 97 0.83 14.12 0.20
CA ASP A 97 2.12 14.32 -0.45
C ASP A 97 2.06 13.88 -1.92
N ARG A 98 2.93 14.44 -2.75
CA ARG A 98 3.03 14.04 -4.16
C ARG A 98 3.40 12.56 -4.33
N ASN A 99 4.22 12.03 -3.41
CA ASN A 99 4.52 10.60 -3.31
C ASN A 99 4.61 10.18 -1.85
N THR A 100 3.71 9.32 -1.40
CA THR A 100 3.72 8.68 -0.09
C THR A 100 4.21 7.25 -0.22
N ILE A 101 5.27 6.88 0.50
CA ILE A 101 5.89 5.57 0.41
C ILE A 101 5.40 4.68 1.54
N ILE A 102 4.98 3.48 1.21
CA ILE A 102 4.56 2.43 2.14
C ILE A 102 5.48 1.23 1.97
N TYR A 103 6.07 0.77 3.08
CA TYR A 103 6.96 -0.36 3.14
C TYR A 103 6.29 -1.58 3.77
N GLY A 104 6.62 -2.76 3.28
CA GLY A 104 6.20 -4.01 3.86
C GLY A 104 7.21 -5.13 3.58
N HIS A 105 7.35 -6.07 4.53
CA HIS A 105 8.22 -7.22 4.34
C HIS A 105 7.72 -8.14 3.22
N TYR A 106 8.68 -8.79 2.58
CA TYR A 106 8.45 -9.95 1.74
C TYR A 106 8.58 -11.21 2.61
N MET A 107 7.47 -11.89 2.85
CA MET A 107 7.45 -13.11 3.66
C MET A 107 7.25 -14.34 2.77
N TYR A 108 8.11 -15.34 2.92
CA TYR A 108 8.05 -16.59 2.12
C TYR A 108 6.74 -17.36 2.27
N ASN A 109 5.98 -17.13 3.35
CA ASN A 109 4.67 -17.74 3.57
C ASN A 109 3.53 -17.04 2.82
N GLY A 110 3.81 -16.08 1.94
CA GLY A 110 2.85 -15.36 1.14
C GLY A 110 2.15 -14.20 1.84
N THR A 111 2.60 -13.81 3.04
CA THR A 111 2.02 -12.69 3.81
C THR A 111 2.75 -11.37 3.56
N MET A 112 2.24 -10.30 4.14
CA MET A 112 2.73 -8.93 4.03
C MET A 112 2.73 -8.48 2.56
N PHE A 113 3.81 -7.95 2.02
CA PHE A 113 3.91 -7.50 0.63
C PHE A 113 4.45 -8.57 -0.36
N ASN A 114 4.52 -9.83 0.06
CA ASN A 114 4.90 -10.93 -0.85
C ASN A 114 4.06 -10.94 -2.13
N GLU A 115 2.75 -10.75 -2.02
CA GLU A 115 1.81 -10.80 -3.13
C GLU A 115 2.04 -9.71 -4.20
N LEU A 116 2.82 -8.66 -3.91
CA LEU A 116 3.19 -7.65 -4.92
C LEU A 116 3.99 -8.26 -6.08
N GLU A 117 4.68 -9.38 -5.88
CA GLU A 117 5.39 -10.08 -6.97
C GLU A 117 4.46 -10.56 -8.08
N GLN A 118 3.19 -10.82 -7.81
CA GLN A 118 2.22 -11.19 -8.84
C GLN A 118 2.06 -10.10 -9.91
N TYR A 119 2.30 -8.86 -9.54
CA TYR A 119 2.27 -7.71 -10.46
C TYR A 119 3.48 -7.64 -11.40
N HIS A 120 4.48 -8.52 -11.28
CA HIS A 120 5.51 -8.67 -12.30
C HIS A 120 4.91 -9.13 -13.62
N GLU A 121 3.78 -9.82 -13.59
CA GLU A 121 3.04 -10.25 -14.76
C GLU A 121 1.97 -9.22 -15.16
N LYS A 122 2.06 -8.70 -16.38
CA LYS A 122 1.10 -7.71 -16.91
C LYS A 122 -0.34 -8.24 -16.86
N SER A 123 -0.52 -9.54 -17.13
CA SER A 123 -1.84 -10.18 -17.10
C SER A 123 -2.51 -10.14 -15.74
N PHE A 124 -1.73 -10.15 -14.66
CA PHE A 124 -2.26 -9.98 -13.29
C PHE A 124 -2.71 -8.53 -13.06
N TRP A 125 -1.89 -7.55 -13.48
CA TRP A 125 -2.27 -6.14 -13.43
C TRP A 125 -3.54 -5.85 -14.24
N GLU A 126 -3.68 -6.40 -15.43
CA GLU A 126 -4.87 -6.21 -16.28
C GLU A 126 -6.17 -6.63 -15.59
N LYS A 127 -6.11 -7.65 -14.74
CA LYS A 127 -7.27 -8.13 -13.97
C LYS A 127 -7.49 -7.35 -12.68
N TYR A 128 -6.42 -6.91 -12.02
CA TYR A 128 -6.45 -6.30 -10.69
C TYR A 128 -5.61 -5.01 -10.65
N PRO A 129 -6.02 -3.97 -11.41
CA PRO A 129 -5.18 -2.79 -11.64
C PRO A 129 -5.15 -1.80 -10.47
N SER A 130 -5.91 -2.04 -9.40
CA SER A 130 -6.13 -1.05 -8.34
C SER A 130 -5.91 -1.62 -6.94
N PHE A 131 -5.61 -0.71 -6.00
CA PHE A 131 -5.64 -0.97 -4.56
C PHE A 131 -6.30 0.19 -3.82
N TYR A 132 -6.61 -0.03 -2.54
CA TYR A 132 -7.41 0.87 -1.73
C TYR A 132 -6.67 1.25 -0.45
N ILE A 133 -6.72 2.54 -0.10
CA ILE A 133 -6.23 3.08 1.17
C ILE A 133 -7.42 3.69 1.91
N TYR A 134 -7.70 3.13 3.10
CA TYR A 134 -8.71 3.63 4.04
C TYR A 134 -8.00 4.54 5.04
N THR A 135 -8.61 5.68 5.34
CA THR A 135 -8.05 6.68 6.24
C THR A 135 -9.00 6.99 7.40
N PRO A 136 -8.47 7.49 8.55
CA PRO A 136 -9.28 7.72 9.76
C PRO A 136 -10.39 8.77 9.62
N ASP A 137 -10.37 9.57 8.55
CA ASP A 137 -11.44 10.52 8.22
C ASP A 137 -12.71 9.85 7.68
N GLY A 138 -12.72 8.52 7.57
CA GLY A 138 -13.85 7.73 7.08
C GLY A 138 -13.89 7.55 5.57
N ASN A 139 -12.84 7.95 4.86
CA ASN A 139 -12.77 7.82 3.40
C ASN A 139 -11.98 6.59 2.96
N VAL A 140 -12.23 6.19 1.72
CA VAL A 140 -11.39 5.26 0.96
C VAL A 140 -10.90 5.93 -0.32
N ALA A 141 -9.60 5.86 -0.56
CA ALA A 141 -8.98 6.31 -1.79
C ALA A 141 -8.65 5.10 -2.68
N THR A 142 -9.03 5.17 -3.94
CA THR A 142 -8.67 4.19 -4.96
C THR A 142 -7.42 4.67 -5.70
N TYR A 143 -6.44 3.79 -5.77
CA TYR A 143 -5.19 4.00 -6.50
C TYR A 143 -5.12 3.04 -7.67
N GLN A 144 -4.92 3.58 -8.87
CA GLN A 144 -4.66 2.78 -10.07
C GLN A 144 -3.16 2.61 -10.25
N ILE A 145 -2.69 1.37 -10.37
CA ILE A 145 -1.29 1.05 -10.57
C ILE A 145 -0.87 1.48 -11.98
N TYR A 146 0.13 2.36 -12.07
CA TYR A 146 0.65 2.85 -13.34
C TYR A 146 2.07 2.35 -13.66
N SER A 147 2.79 1.83 -12.65
CA SER A 147 4.15 1.32 -12.80
C SER A 147 4.43 0.21 -11.80
N VAL A 148 5.08 -0.83 -12.25
CA VAL A 148 5.60 -1.93 -11.44
C VAL A 148 7.03 -2.20 -11.86
N GLY A 149 7.97 -2.17 -10.91
CA GLY A 149 9.38 -2.36 -11.20
C GLY A 149 10.09 -3.28 -10.21
N VAL A 150 11.27 -3.72 -10.61
CA VAL A 150 12.25 -4.36 -9.73
C VAL A 150 13.48 -3.45 -9.72
N VAL A 151 13.74 -2.83 -8.58
CA VAL A 151 14.69 -1.73 -8.46
C VAL A 151 15.58 -1.89 -7.25
N LYS A 152 16.70 -1.17 -7.22
CA LYS A 152 17.55 -1.01 -6.03
C LYS A 152 16.93 0.03 -5.10
N ASP A 153 17.31 -0.02 -3.82
CA ASP A 153 16.87 0.93 -2.80
C ASP A 153 17.34 2.38 -3.04
N THR A 154 18.28 2.57 -3.97
CA THR A 154 18.77 3.87 -4.43
C THR A 154 17.98 4.43 -5.62
N SER A 155 16.94 3.74 -6.07
CA SER A 155 16.12 4.16 -7.23
C SER A 155 15.43 5.50 -7.00
N GLU A 156 15.27 6.28 -8.08
CA GLU A 156 14.48 7.52 -8.09
C GLU A 156 13.01 7.29 -7.68
N GLY A 157 12.51 6.05 -7.80
CA GLY A 157 11.16 5.67 -7.34
C GLY A 157 10.90 5.90 -5.85
N TYR A 158 11.96 6.06 -5.05
CA TYR A 158 11.87 6.38 -3.61
C TYR A 158 11.91 7.88 -3.29
N THR A 159 11.91 8.76 -4.29
CA THR A 159 11.84 10.21 -4.08
C THR A 159 10.47 10.59 -3.55
N TYR A 160 10.42 11.30 -2.43
CA TYR A 160 9.16 11.75 -1.79
C TYR A 160 9.10 13.26 -1.58
N GLN A 161 10.19 13.99 -1.79
CA GLN A 161 10.27 15.44 -1.74
C GLN A 161 10.70 15.97 -3.10
N PHE A 162 10.03 17.00 -3.58
CA PHE A 162 10.24 17.57 -4.90
C PHE A 162 10.40 19.09 -4.79
N ALA A 163 11.46 19.63 -5.40
CA ALA A 163 11.74 21.06 -5.36
C ALA A 163 10.69 21.88 -6.11
N ASP A 164 10.18 21.32 -7.23
CA ASP A 164 9.23 21.98 -8.13
C ASP A 164 8.45 20.95 -8.99
N ASP A 165 7.59 21.44 -9.86
CA ASP A 165 6.81 20.62 -10.78
C ASP A 165 7.69 19.86 -11.79
N ALA A 166 8.81 20.43 -12.21
CA ALA A 166 9.74 19.77 -13.13
C ALA A 166 10.41 18.56 -12.47
N ALA A 167 10.80 18.66 -11.20
CA ALA A 167 11.34 17.54 -10.43
C ALA A 167 10.32 16.41 -10.28
N PHE A 168 9.07 16.75 -10.02
CA PHE A 168 7.99 15.75 -9.94
C PHE A 168 7.71 15.10 -11.30
N ALA A 169 7.68 15.88 -12.37
CA ALA A 169 7.52 15.36 -13.74
C ALA A 169 8.66 14.38 -14.10
N SER A 170 9.90 14.68 -13.72
CA SER A 170 11.04 13.78 -13.91
C SER A 170 10.88 12.48 -13.12
N PHE A 171 10.39 12.53 -11.89
CA PHE A 171 10.07 11.36 -11.09
C PHE A 171 9.02 10.47 -11.79
N LEU A 172 7.94 11.06 -12.28
CA LEU A 172 6.89 10.31 -12.98
C LEU A 172 7.43 9.62 -14.25
N GLU A 173 8.26 10.29 -15.03
CA GLU A 173 8.89 9.70 -16.21
C GLU A 173 9.87 8.58 -15.83
N ALA A 174 10.69 8.77 -14.80
CA ALA A 174 11.61 7.75 -14.31
C ALA A 174 10.89 6.49 -13.83
N THR A 175 9.77 6.63 -13.10
CA THR A 175 8.97 5.50 -12.63
C THR A 175 8.28 4.76 -13.77
N LYS A 176 7.79 5.46 -14.79
CA LYS A 176 7.27 4.83 -15.99
C LYS A 176 8.36 4.06 -16.76
N ALA A 177 9.54 4.67 -16.90
CA ALA A 177 10.66 4.06 -17.63
C ALA A 177 11.19 2.79 -16.95
N SER A 178 11.14 2.72 -15.61
CA SER A 178 11.56 1.55 -14.83
C SER A 178 10.50 0.45 -14.72
N SER A 179 9.30 0.68 -15.23
CA SER A 179 8.21 -0.31 -15.20
C SER A 179 8.51 -1.51 -16.09
N LEU A 180 8.17 -2.70 -15.62
CA LEU A 180 8.32 -3.97 -16.35
C LEU A 180 7.45 -4.03 -17.62
N TYR A 181 6.39 -3.22 -17.66
CA TYR A 181 5.46 -3.10 -18.78
C TYR A 181 4.81 -1.72 -18.79
N ASP A 182 4.34 -1.31 -19.95
CA ASP A 182 3.54 -0.09 -20.10
C ASP A 182 2.09 -0.38 -19.72
N THR A 183 1.57 0.40 -18.76
CA THR A 183 0.17 0.31 -18.32
C THR A 183 -0.76 1.23 -19.12
N GLY A 184 -0.22 2.23 -19.82
CA GLY A 184 -1.01 3.27 -20.45
C GLY A 184 -1.75 4.21 -19.49
N VAL A 185 -1.57 4.06 -18.18
CA VAL A 185 -2.21 4.93 -17.18
C VAL A 185 -1.53 6.28 -17.17
N GLU A 186 -2.32 7.34 -17.31
CA GLU A 186 -1.83 8.72 -17.34
C GLU A 186 -1.55 9.25 -15.94
N VAL A 187 -0.43 9.94 -15.80
CA VAL A 187 -0.02 10.67 -14.60
C VAL A 187 0.55 12.04 -14.99
N GLY A 188 0.42 13.02 -14.14
CA GLY A 188 0.87 14.40 -14.38
C GLY A 188 1.09 15.16 -13.07
N ASN A 189 1.34 16.47 -13.18
CA ASN A 189 1.68 17.31 -12.02
C ASN A 189 0.58 17.40 -10.95
N ASP A 190 -0.67 17.11 -11.31
CA ASP A 190 -1.79 17.07 -10.35
C ASP A 190 -1.98 15.70 -9.71
N SER A 191 -1.17 14.71 -10.08
CA SER A 191 -1.26 13.36 -9.56
C SER A 191 -0.76 13.29 -8.12
N GLN A 192 -1.42 12.44 -7.31
CA GLN A 192 -0.95 12.03 -6.00
C GLN A 192 -0.63 10.55 -6.04
N ILE A 193 0.61 10.21 -5.70
CA ILE A 193 1.17 8.88 -5.85
C ILE A 193 1.29 8.22 -4.48
N VAL A 194 0.98 6.94 -4.43
CA VAL A 194 1.40 6.02 -3.37
C VAL A 194 2.36 5.00 -3.98
N THR A 195 3.51 4.88 -3.38
CA THR A 195 4.53 3.89 -3.74
C THR A 195 4.55 2.79 -2.70
N LEU A 196 4.36 1.55 -3.14
CA LEU A 196 4.48 0.35 -2.30
C LEU A 196 5.83 -0.30 -2.57
N SER A 197 6.57 -0.60 -1.53
CA SER A 197 7.89 -1.24 -1.64
C SER A 197 7.98 -2.45 -0.75
N THR A 198 8.45 -3.57 -1.29
CA THR A 198 8.89 -4.70 -0.48
C THR A 198 10.19 -4.35 0.23
N CYS A 199 10.36 -4.84 1.46
CA CYS A 199 11.67 -4.90 2.09
C CYS A 199 12.50 -6.02 1.43
N THR A 200 13.82 -5.93 1.51
CA THR A 200 14.75 -6.88 0.89
C THR A 200 14.52 -8.33 1.36
N ARG A 201 14.67 -9.27 0.43
CA ARG A 201 15.05 -10.65 0.76
C ARG A 201 16.48 -10.65 1.32
N GLU A 202 16.77 -11.50 2.29
CA GLU A 202 18.14 -11.72 2.73
C GLU A 202 19.03 -12.02 1.52
N GLY A 203 20.09 -11.22 1.33
CA GLY A 203 21.11 -11.41 0.28
C GLY A 203 20.75 -10.87 -1.11
N ASN A 204 19.62 -10.18 -1.28
CA ASN A 204 19.25 -9.51 -2.55
C ASN A 204 18.83 -8.06 -2.30
N ASP A 205 19.49 -7.11 -3.00
CA ASP A 205 19.18 -5.68 -2.92
C ASP A 205 17.99 -5.28 -3.82
N ASP A 206 17.44 -6.21 -4.59
CA ASP A 206 16.32 -5.94 -5.48
C ASP A 206 15.00 -5.90 -4.71
N ARG A 207 14.19 -4.90 -5.02
CA ARG A 207 12.89 -4.66 -4.39
C ARG A 207 11.82 -4.58 -5.45
N THR A 208 10.68 -5.21 -5.19
CA THR A 208 9.47 -4.92 -5.97
C THR A 208 8.92 -3.58 -5.53
N ILE A 209 8.72 -2.68 -6.48
CA ILE A 209 8.15 -1.36 -6.28
C ILE A 209 6.90 -1.22 -7.14
N VAL A 210 5.81 -0.77 -6.54
CA VAL A 210 4.51 -0.57 -7.20
C VAL A 210 4.09 0.87 -6.99
N HIS A 211 3.85 1.61 -8.06
CA HIS A 211 3.38 2.99 -8.02
C HIS A 211 1.91 3.06 -8.43
N GLY A 212 1.07 3.59 -7.53
CA GLY A 212 -0.33 3.87 -7.81
C GLY A 212 -0.63 5.36 -7.84
N VAL A 213 -1.50 5.76 -8.76
CA VAL A 213 -2.04 7.12 -8.85
C VAL A 213 -3.45 7.15 -8.27
N ARG A 214 -3.73 8.12 -7.39
CA ARG A 214 -5.07 8.30 -6.82
C ARG A 214 -6.05 8.74 -7.90
N VAL A 215 -7.11 7.97 -8.08
CA VAL A 215 -8.14 8.24 -9.10
C VAL A 215 -9.50 8.57 -8.50
N ASN A 216 -9.73 8.22 -7.23
CA ASN A 216 -11.00 8.49 -6.55
C ASN A 216 -10.81 8.55 -5.04
N VAL A 217 -11.64 9.35 -4.36
CA VAL A 217 -11.79 9.37 -2.90
C VAL A 217 -13.29 9.46 -2.61
N GLN A 218 -13.79 8.59 -1.74
CA GLN A 218 -15.19 8.56 -1.35
C GLN A 218 -15.36 8.03 0.08
N PRO A 219 -16.54 8.25 0.72
CA PRO A 219 -16.83 7.63 2.01
C PRO A 219 -16.76 6.11 1.94
N ALA A 220 -16.22 5.49 2.99
CA ALA A 220 -16.15 4.04 3.16
C ALA A 220 -17.30 3.54 4.04
N GLY A 221 -17.83 2.34 3.75
CA GLY A 221 -18.84 1.69 4.56
C GLY A 221 -20.28 2.16 4.30
N GLU A 222 -20.55 2.81 3.17
CA GLU A 222 -21.90 3.22 2.73
C GLU A 222 -22.47 2.26 1.67
#